data_875a66cb8eb1114288811cfca3052d4f
#
_entry.id   875a66cb8eb1114288811cfca3052d4f
#
_cell.length_a   1.000
_cell.length_b   1.000
_cell.length_c   1.000
_cell.angle_alpha   90.00
_cell.angle_beta   90.00
_cell.angle_gamma   90.00
#
_symmetry.space_group_name_H-M   'P 1'
#
loop_
_entity.id
_entity.type
_entity.pdbx_description
1 polymer ?
#
loop_
_entity_poly.entity_id
_entity_poly.type
_entity_poly.pdbx_seq_one_letter_code
_entity_poly.pdbx_strand_id
1 'polypeptide(L)'
;ANAVAAHAARAGLPAWIFIPEDLEPAKVIGTSVYGANLVRVRGHYDDVNRLCAQLADRFGWGIVNVNLRGYYGEGSKTMAFEIAEQLGWRLPTAVVAPMAGGSLLTKLRKGFGEFQAAELVHGASPRLYGAQASGCAPIVRLVESGGVKLVPEIPNTIARSIAIGNPADGPFAARAMVE
;
A
#
# COMPACT_ATOMS: atom_id res chain seq x y z
N ALA A 1 7.86 -5.83 3.97
CA ALA A 1 8.62 -6.85 4.69
C ALA A 1 10.11 -6.51 4.75
N ASN A 2 10.82 -6.46 3.61
CA ASN A 2 12.29 -6.25 3.58
C ASN A 2 12.73 -4.98 4.30
N ALA A 3 12.08 -3.84 4.05
CA ALA A 3 12.41 -2.56 4.69
C ALA A 3 12.29 -2.64 6.23
N VAL A 4 11.23 -3.26 6.73
CA VAL A 4 11.04 -3.46 8.18
C VAL A 4 12.15 -4.34 8.75
N ALA A 5 12.45 -5.46 8.09
CA ALA A 5 13.53 -6.36 8.51
C ALA A 5 14.89 -5.64 8.57
N ALA A 6 15.22 -4.87 7.52
CA ALA A 6 16.48 -4.13 7.44
C ALA A 6 16.58 -3.05 8.53
N HIS A 7 15.55 -2.26 8.74
CA HIS A 7 15.56 -1.21 9.77
C HIS A 7 15.56 -1.78 11.19
N ALA A 8 14.84 -2.87 11.44
CA ALA A 8 14.85 -3.56 12.72
C ALA A 8 16.24 -4.12 13.02
N ALA A 9 16.88 -4.78 12.05
CA ALA A 9 18.25 -5.28 12.19
C ALA A 9 19.24 -4.15 12.52
N ARG A 10 19.14 -3.02 11.81
CA ARG A 10 19.98 -1.84 12.07
C ARG A 10 19.77 -1.26 13.47
N ALA A 11 18.54 -1.33 13.97
CA ALA A 11 18.19 -0.85 15.31
C ALA A 11 18.43 -1.89 16.42
N GLY A 12 18.91 -3.09 16.11
CA GLY A 12 19.07 -4.18 17.08
C GLY A 12 17.75 -4.71 17.66
N LEU A 13 16.64 -4.52 16.94
CA LEU A 13 15.31 -4.93 17.37
C LEU A 13 14.91 -6.29 16.76
N PRO A 14 14.28 -7.20 17.54
CA PRO A 14 13.75 -8.43 16.97
C PRO A 14 12.59 -8.12 16.03
N ALA A 15 12.61 -8.73 14.84
CA ALA A 15 11.54 -8.59 13.86
C ALA A 15 10.90 -9.94 13.52
N TRP A 16 9.59 -9.95 13.41
CA TRP A 16 8.78 -11.07 12.97
C TRP A 16 8.03 -10.68 11.69
N ILE A 17 8.34 -11.35 10.60
CA ILE A 17 7.78 -11.03 9.29
C ILE A 17 6.82 -12.16 8.89
N PHE A 18 5.55 -11.82 8.81
CA PHE A 18 4.48 -12.74 8.38
C PHE A 18 4.30 -12.64 6.88
N ILE A 19 4.32 -13.77 6.19
CA ILE A 19 4.22 -13.88 4.74
C ILE A 19 3.28 -15.01 4.34
N PRO A 20 2.62 -14.94 3.18
CA PRO A 20 1.94 -16.10 2.60
C PRO A 20 2.93 -17.26 2.39
N GLU A 21 2.46 -18.49 2.54
CA GLU A 21 3.32 -19.69 2.42
C GLU A 21 3.94 -19.82 1.02
N ASP A 22 3.22 -19.37 -0.01
CA ASP A 22 3.59 -19.43 -1.43
C ASP A 22 4.32 -18.18 -1.94
N LEU A 23 4.84 -17.33 -1.02
CA LEU A 23 5.58 -16.12 -1.42
C LEU A 23 6.82 -16.50 -2.25
N GLU A 24 7.10 -15.70 -3.28
CA GLU A 24 8.21 -15.94 -4.20
C GLU A 24 9.57 -16.03 -3.47
N PRO A 25 10.42 -17.02 -3.81
CA PRO A 25 11.69 -17.26 -3.11
C PRO A 25 12.60 -16.05 -2.99
N ALA A 26 12.67 -15.21 -4.04
CA ALA A 26 13.49 -14.00 -4.02
C ALA A 26 13.07 -13.00 -2.92
N LYS A 27 11.77 -12.87 -2.66
CA LYS A 27 11.24 -12.01 -1.59
C LYS A 27 11.52 -12.61 -0.21
N VAL A 28 11.46 -13.93 -0.09
CA VAL A 28 11.83 -14.64 1.15
C VAL A 28 13.30 -14.42 1.48
N ILE A 29 14.20 -14.68 0.51
CA ILE A 29 15.64 -14.48 0.66
C ILE A 29 15.95 -13.02 1.03
N GLY A 30 15.42 -12.05 0.26
CA GLY A 30 15.65 -10.62 0.50
C GLY A 30 15.16 -10.12 1.85
N THR A 31 14.29 -10.88 2.55
CA THR A 31 13.86 -10.58 3.92
C THR A 31 14.73 -11.29 4.95
N SER A 32 15.06 -12.56 4.71
CA SER A 32 15.79 -13.41 5.67
C SER A 32 17.24 -12.99 5.86
N VAL A 33 17.86 -12.35 4.87
CA VAL A 33 19.26 -11.86 4.97
C VAL A 33 19.48 -10.87 6.12
N TYR A 34 18.42 -10.25 6.63
CA TYR A 34 18.48 -9.32 7.76
C TYR A 34 18.28 -10.00 9.12
N GLY A 35 18.21 -11.34 9.16
CA GLY A 35 18.06 -12.08 10.42
C GLY A 35 16.64 -12.00 11.04
N ALA A 36 15.63 -11.56 10.29
CA ALA A 36 14.26 -11.52 10.78
C ALA A 36 13.67 -12.93 10.90
N ASN A 37 12.78 -13.13 11.89
CA ASN A 37 12.02 -14.36 12.04
C ASN A 37 10.90 -14.38 10.98
N LEU A 38 10.95 -15.34 10.06
CA LEU A 38 9.92 -15.52 9.02
C LEU A 38 8.85 -16.51 9.46
N VAL A 39 7.60 -16.05 9.44
CA VAL A 39 6.43 -16.88 9.70
C VAL A 39 5.63 -17.05 8.41
N ARG A 40 5.59 -18.28 7.90
CA ARG A 40 4.79 -18.63 6.72
C ARG A 40 3.37 -18.96 7.14
N VAL A 41 2.43 -18.22 6.58
CA VAL A 41 0.99 -18.36 6.88
C VAL A 41 0.31 -19.07 5.72
N ARG A 42 -0.42 -20.13 5.99
CA ARG A 42 -1.28 -20.80 5.00
C ARG A 42 -2.47 -19.91 4.69
N GLY A 43 -2.60 -19.50 3.44
CA GLY A 43 -3.64 -18.59 2.96
C GLY A 43 -3.08 -17.43 2.15
N HIS A 44 -3.95 -16.49 1.83
CA HIS A 44 -3.62 -15.31 1.04
C HIS A 44 -3.15 -14.14 1.93
N TYR A 45 -2.75 -13.04 1.30
CA TYR A 45 -2.28 -11.84 2.00
C TYR A 45 -3.31 -11.29 3.00
N ASP A 46 -4.60 -11.40 2.70
CA ASP A 46 -5.68 -10.97 3.60
C ASP A 46 -5.75 -11.82 4.88
N ASP A 47 -5.41 -13.12 4.80
CA ASP A 47 -5.30 -14.00 5.98
C ASP A 47 -4.11 -13.60 6.85
N VAL A 48 -2.99 -13.24 6.24
CA VAL A 48 -1.83 -12.70 6.95
C VAL A 48 -2.19 -11.40 7.68
N ASN A 49 -2.90 -10.49 7.02
CA ASN A 49 -3.35 -9.23 7.63
C ASN A 49 -4.27 -9.47 8.83
N ARG A 50 -5.23 -10.39 8.68
CA ARG A 50 -6.14 -10.76 9.77
C ARG A 50 -5.38 -11.34 10.97
N LEU A 51 -4.43 -12.25 10.73
CA LEU A 51 -3.57 -12.78 11.79
C LEU A 51 -2.77 -11.68 12.48
N CYS A 52 -2.15 -10.79 11.72
CA CYS A 52 -1.39 -9.67 12.27
C CYS A 52 -2.27 -8.76 13.15
N ALA A 53 -3.52 -8.48 12.74
CA ALA A 53 -4.45 -7.72 13.55
C ALA A 53 -4.74 -8.41 14.90
N GLN A 54 -5.02 -9.72 14.86
CA GLN A 54 -5.27 -10.52 16.06
C GLN A 54 -4.05 -10.56 17.01
N LEU A 55 -2.83 -10.63 16.46
CA LEU A 55 -1.60 -10.59 17.24
C LEU A 55 -1.38 -9.21 17.88
N ALA A 56 -1.67 -8.13 17.15
CA ALA A 56 -1.61 -6.78 17.70
C ALA A 56 -2.56 -6.62 18.89
N ASP A 57 -3.81 -7.06 18.74
CA ASP A 57 -4.84 -6.95 19.78
C ASP A 57 -4.52 -7.81 21.00
N ARG A 58 -4.08 -9.05 20.77
CA ARG A 58 -3.86 -10.03 21.85
C ARG A 58 -2.56 -9.80 22.62
N PHE A 59 -1.50 -9.42 21.94
CA PHE A 59 -0.14 -9.36 22.51
C PHE A 59 0.44 -7.94 22.55
N GLY A 60 -0.28 -6.93 22.07
CA GLY A 60 0.20 -5.55 22.01
C GLY A 60 1.39 -5.35 21.06
N TRP A 61 1.56 -6.22 20.05
CA TRP A 61 2.68 -6.13 19.13
C TRP A 61 2.58 -4.90 18.22
N GLY A 62 3.71 -4.25 18.00
CA GLY A 62 3.83 -3.16 17.04
C GLY A 62 3.83 -3.71 15.60
N ILE A 63 2.66 -3.74 14.95
CA ILE A 63 2.52 -4.21 13.56
C ILE A 63 2.76 -3.07 12.59
N VAL A 64 3.80 -3.21 11.75
CA VAL A 64 4.10 -2.26 10.68
C VAL A 64 3.42 -2.74 9.40
N ASN A 65 2.19 -2.31 9.19
CA ASN A 65 1.37 -2.67 8.04
C ASN A 65 0.46 -1.50 7.66
N VAL A 66 0.27 -1.28 6.36
CA VAL A 66 -0.55 -0.18 5.82
C VAL A 66 -1.99 -0.18 6.33
N ASN A 67 -2.55 -1.37 6.58
CA ASN A 67 -3.93 -1.53 7.04
C ASN A 67 -4.11 -1.34 8.54
N LEU A 68 -3.04 -1.47 9.33
CA LEU A 68 -3.08 -1.48 10.78
C LEU A 68 -2.44 -0.25 11.42
N ARG A 69 -1.59 0.48 10.70
CA ARG A 69 -0.87 1.65 11.23
C ARG A 69 -0.82 2.78 10.22
N GLY A 70 -1.42 3.91 10.58
CA GLY A 70 -1.48 5.11 9.72
C GLY A 70 -0.10 5.62 9.31
N TYR A 71 0.88 5.59 10.22
CA TYR A 71 2.24 6.04 9.94
C TYR A 71 2.95 5.28 8.82
N TYR A 72 2.64 4.01 8.64
CA TYR A 72 3.18 3.22 7.51
C TYR A 72 2.84 3.87 6.17
N GLY A 73 1.60 4.32 6.01
CA GLY A 73 1.13 4.96 4.78
C GLY A 73 1.75 6.33 4.54
N GLU A 74 2.14 7.07 5.58
CA GLU A 74 2.70 8.41 5.44
C GLU A 74 4.02 8.42 4.64
N GLY A 75 4.84 7.38 4.78
CA GLY A 75 6.06 7.24 3.98
C GLY A 75 5.82 7.19 2.46
N SER A 76 4.66 6.73 2.01
CA SER A 76 4.32 6.69 0.58
C SER A 76 4.12 8.08 -0.04
N LYS A 77 3.93 9.14 0.75
CA LYS A 77 3.86 10.53 0.28
C LYS A 77 5.17 10.99 -0.35
N THR A 78 6.29 10.43 0.08
CA THR A 78 7.61 10.79 -0.47
C THR A 78 7.69 10.59 -1.97
N MET A 79 6.92 9.65 -2.54
CA MET A 79 6.82 9.51 -3.99
C MET A 79 6.20 10.76 -4.65
N ALA A 80 5.17 11.36 -4.05
CA ALA A 80 4.61 12.61 -4.57
C ALA A 80 5.62 13.77 -4.49
N PHE A 81 6.39 13.81 -3.43
CA PHE A 81 7.42 14.82 -3.22
C PHE A 81 8.54 14.69 -4.26
N GLU A 82 9.01 13.48 -4.49
CA GLU A 82 10.02 13.17 -5.48
C GLU A 82 9.54 13.46 -6.92
N ILE A 83 8.28 13.16 -7.24
CA ILE A 83 7.67 13.51 -8.53
C ILE A 83 7.69 15.04 -8.73
N ALA A 84 7.28 15.81 -7.74
CA ALA A 84 7.26 17.27 -7.83
C ALA A 84 8.67 17.86 -7.99
N GLU A 85 9.64 17.37 -7.20
CA GLU A 85 11.05 17.77 -7.28
C GLU A 85 11.64 17.47 -8.66
N GLN A 86 11.49 16.26 -9.17
CA GLN A 86 12.03 15.82 -10.46
C GLN A 86 11.38 16.53 -11.65
N LEU A 87 10.16 17.02 -11.49
CA LEU A 87 9.48 17.86 -12.48
C LEU A 87 9.80 19.36 -12.33
N GLY A 88 10.79 19.72 -11.52
CA GLY A 88 11.17 21.12 -11.29
C GLY A 88 10.13 21.89 -10.48
N TRP A 89 9.65 21.30 -9.41
CA TRP A 89 8.64 21.86 -8.47
C TRP A 89 7.32 22.19 -9.14
N ARG A 90 6.92 21.34 -10.07
CA ARG A 90 5.62 21.44 -10.77
C ARG A 90 4.85 20.13 -10.58
N LEU A 91 3.54 20.24 -10.54
CA LEU A 91 2.68 19.06 -10.51
C LEU A 91 2.41 18.55 -11.92
N PRO A 92 2.35 17.23 -12.14
CA PRO A 92 1.91 16.67 -13.42
C PRO A 92 0.41 16.93 -13.63
N THR A 93 -0.04 16.95 -14.86
CA THR A 93 -1.48 17.09 -15.18
C THR A 93 -2.28 15.87 -14.74
N ALA A 94 -1.66 14.70 -14.82
CA ALA A 94 -2.27 13.41 -14.45
C ALA A 94 -1.22 12.43 -13.97
N VAL A 95 -1.63 11.50 -13.11
CA VAL A 95 -0.83 10.37 -12.63
C VAL A 95 -1.62 9.09 -12.79
N VAL A 96 -1.03 8.08 -13.41
CA VAL A 96 -1.54 6.71 -13.42
C VAL A 96 -0.71 5.88 -12.45
N ALA A 97 -1.36 5.30 -11.44
CA ALA A 97 -0.67 4.50 -10.42
C ALA A 97 -1.28 3.12 -10.25
N PRO A 98 -0.47 2.07 -10.03
CA PRO A 98 -0.99 0.75 -9.71
C PRO A 98 -1.68 0.76 -8.34
N MET A 99 -2.78 0.03 -8.24
CA MET A 99 -3.49 -0.14 -6.97
C MET A 99 -3.51 -1.61 -6.55
N ALA A 100 -2.93 -1.86 -5.38
CA ALA A 100 -3.16 -3.08 -4.61
C ALA A 100 -4.22 -2.79 -3.53
N GLY A 101 -3.80 -2.33 -2.35
CA GLY A 101 -4.69 -1.88 -1.28
C GLY A 101 -5.28 -0.47 -1.46
N GLY A 102 -4.80 0.32 -2.43
CA GLY A 102 -5.22 1.71 -2.66
C GLY A 102 -4.39 2.77 -1.94
N SER A 103 -3.56 2.38 -0.98
CA SER A 103 -2.80 3.30 -0.13
C SER A 103 -1.89 4.25 -0.91
N LEU A 104 -1.15 3.74 -1.91
CA LEU A 104 -0.24 4.58 -2.70
C LEU A 104 -0.99 5.75 -3.35
N LEU A 105 -2.11 5.48 -4.01
CA LEU A 105 -2.88 6.50 -4.70
C LEU A 105 -3.38 7.59 -3.75
N THR A 106 -3.89 7.19 -2.57
CA THR A 106 -4.35 8.14 -1.55
C THR A 106 -3.22 9.01 -1.01
N LYS A 107 -2.01 8.43 -0.88
CA LYS A 107 -0.84 9.16 -0.37
C LYS A 107 -0.19 10.05 -1.42
N LEU A 108 -0.25 9.70 -2.70
CA LEU A 108 0.09 10.62 -3.80
C LEU A 108 -0.80 11.86 -3.76
N ARG A 109 -2.13 11.69 -3.66
CA ARG A 109 -3.04 12.82 -3.53
C ARG A 109 -2.72 13.67 -2.31
N LYS A 110 -2.54 13.05 -1.16
CA LYS A 110 -2.20 13.74 0.09
C LYS A 110 -0.89 14.51 -0.04
N GLY A 111 0.17 13.89 -0.56
CA GLY A 111 1.48 14.52 -0.72
C GLY A 111 1.45 15.73 -1.66
N PHE A 112 0.77 15.65 -2.80
CA PHE A 112 0.59 16.79 -3.69
C PHE A 112 -0.19 17.92 -3.02
N GLY A 113 -1.26 17.60 -2.30
CA GLY A 113 -2.03 18.57 -1.54
C GLY A 113 -1.25 19.26 -0.42
N GLU A 114 -0.38 18.52 0.27
CA GLU A 114 0.51 19.11 1.29
C GLU A 114 1.52 20.09 0.68
N PHE A 115 2.09 19.79 -0.49
CA PHE A 115 2.98 20.68 -1.19
C PHE A 115 2.28 21.95 -1.70
N GLN A 116 1.03 21.81 -2.17
CA GLN A 116 0.21 22.97 -2.54
C GLN A 116 -0.13 23.83 -1.32
N ALA A 117 -0.53 23.20 -0.20
CA ALA A 117 -0.83 23.91 1.04
C ALA A 117 0.39 24.62 1.65
N ALA A 118 1.58 24.08 1.43
CA ALA A 118 2.86 24.68 1.83
C ALA A 118 3.40 25.70 0.80
N GLU A 119 2.65 25.98 -0.28
CA GLU A 119 3.03 26.88 -1.36
C GLU A 119 4.37 26.52 -2.07
N LEU A 120 4.79 25.25 -1.95
CA LEU A 120 6.01 24.75 -2.60
C LEU A 120 5.80 24.48 -4.09
N VAL A 121 4.57 24.24 -4.51
CA VAL A 121 4.16 24.02 -5.90
C VAL A 121 2.87 24.79 -6.19
N HIS A 122 2.71 25.22 -7.46
CA HIS A 122 1.52 25.94 -7.91
C HIS A 122 0.78 25.14 -9.00
N GLY A 123 -0.47 25.50 -9.23
CA GLY A 123 -1.32 24.90 -10.25
C GLY A 123 -2.40 23.99 -9.70
N ALA A 124 -3.16 23.35 -10.61
CA ALA A 124 -4.22 22.43 -10.25
C ALA A 124 -3.66 21.09 -9.71
N SER A 125 -4.39 20.45 -8.82
CA SER A 125 -4.07 19.10 -8.37
C SER A 125 -4.09 18.10 -9.55
N PRO A 126 -3.16 17.15 -9.61
CA PRO A 126 -3.16 16.13 -10.65
C PRO A 126 -4.43 15.28 -10.66
N ARG A 127 -4.93 14.96 -11.86
CA ARG A 127 -5.94 13.90 -11.98
C ARG A 127 -5.29 12.56 -11.69
N LEU A 128 -5.91 11.76 -10.82
CA LEU A 128 -5.40 10.45 -10.44
C LEU A 128 -6.17 9.34 -11.12
N TYR A 129 -5.45 8.41 -11.73
CA TYR A 129 -5.99 7.21 -12.34
C TYR A 129 -5.37 6.00 -11.67
N GLY A 130 -6.23 5.10 -11.19
CA GLY A 130 -5.79 3.86 -10.57
C GLY A 130 -5.88 2.69 -11.55
N ALA A 131 -4.83 1.89 -11.62
CA ALA A 131 -4.80 0.69 -12.45
C ALA A 131 -4.79 -0.58 -11.59
N GLN A 132 -5.65 -1.54 -11.92
CA GLN A 132 -5.67 -2.87 -11.32
C GLN A 132 -5.66 -3.95 -12.42
N ALA A 133 -5.21 -5.16 -12.08
CA ALA A 133 -5.34 -6.29 -12.97
C ALA A 133 -6.80 -6.73 -13.08
N SER A 134 -7.29 -7.05 -14.29
CA SER A 134 -8.69 -7.43 -14.53
C SER A 134 -9.18 -8.61 -13.68
N GLY A 135 -8.28 -9.53 -13.33
CA GLY A 135 -8.58 -10.67 -12.45
C GLY A 135 -8.58 -10.34 -10.94
N CYS A 136 -8.36 -9.07 -10.56
CA CYS A 136 -8.50 -8.60 -9.19
C CYS A 136 -8.60 -7.06 -9.20
N ALA A 137 -9.81 -6.52 -9.39
CA ALA A 137 -10.04 -5.10 -9.59
C ALA A 137 -11.18 -4.52 -8.72
N PRO A 138 -11.21 -4.82 -7.40
CA PRO A 138 -12.33 -4.41 -6.54
C PRO A 138 -12.50 -2.89 -6.43
N ILE A 139 -11.41 -2.11 -6.54
CA ILE A 139 -11.47 -0.64 -6.46
C ILE A 139 -12.02 -0.06 -7.78
N VAL A 140 -11.59 -0.60 -8.92
CA VAL A 140 -12.13 -0.19 -10.23
C VAL A 140 -13.63 -0.44 -10.28
N ARG A 141 -14.08 -1.65 -9.89
CA ARG A 141 -15.51 -1.98 -9.83
C ARG A 141 -16.29 -1.12 -8.85
N LEU A 142 -15.67 -0.73 -7.73
CA LEU A 142 -16.28 0.21 -6.80
C LEU A 142 -16.58 1.57 -7.49
N VAL A 143 -15.61 2.10 -8.24
CA VAL A 143 -15.79 3.37 -8.97
C VAL A 143 -16.84 3.23 -10.06
N GLU A 144 -16.79 2.16 -10.87
CA GLU A 144 -17.74 1.88 -11.95
C GLU A 144 -19.18 1.70 -11.46
N SER A 145 -19.34 1.15 -10.25
CA SER A 145 -20.66 0.98 -9.60
C SER A 145 -21.22 2.23 -8.90
N GLY A 146 -20.54 3.37 -9.04
CA GLY A 146 -20.95 4.62 -8.40
C GLY A 146 -20.45 4.77 -6.94
N GLY A 147 -19.51 3.95 -6.52
CA GLY A 147 -18.79 4.13 -5.25
C GLY A 147 -19.54 3.74 -3.98
N VAL A 148 -20.62 2.96 -4.07
CA VAL A 148 -21.52 2.66 -2.93
C VAL A 148 -20.89 1.69 -1.92
N LYS A 149 -20.36 0.56 -2.39
CA LYS A 149 -19.81 -0.49 -1.51
C LYS A 149 -18.73 -1.30 -2.21
N LEU A 150 -17.58 -1.43 -1.56
CA LEU A 150 -16.53 -2.34 -2.00
C LEU A 150 -16.97 -3.79 -1.78
N VAL A 151 -16.89 -4.59 -2.84
CA VAL A 151 -17.17 -6.03 -2.80
C VAL A 151 -15.83 -6.76 -2.87
N PRO A 152 -15.46 -7.56 -1.86
CA PRO A 152 -14.25 -8.37 -1.88
C PRO A 152 -14.26 -9.40 -3.02
N GLU A 153 -13.08 -9.69 -3.57
CA GLU A 153 -12.89 -10.65 -4.67
C GLU A 153 -11.79 -11.66 -4.31
N ILE A 154 -11.90 -12.85 -4.88
CA ILE A 154 -10.80 -13.84 -4.85
C ILE A 154 -9.86 -13.53 -6.02
N PRO A 155 -8.60 -13.15 -5.77
CA PRO A 155 -7.67 -12.79 -6.84
C PRO A 155 -7.38 -13.95 -7.80
N ASN A 156 -7.47 -13.69 -9.10
CA ASN A 156 -7.08 -14.61 -10.16
C ASN A 156 -6.24 -13.85 -11.20
N THR A 157 -4.96 -13.64 -10.93
CA THR A 157 -4.08 -12.83 -11.77
C THR A 157 -2.61 -13.25 -11.62
N ILE A 158 -1.83 -13.06 -12.68
CA ILE A 158 -0.36 -13.18 -12.63
C ILE A 158 0.30 -12.00 -11.91
N ALA A 159 -0.40 -10.88 -11.75
CA ALA A 159 0.08 -9.69 -11.07
C ALA A 159 -0.01 -9.83 -9.53
N ARG A 160 0.68 -10.82 -8.99
CA ARG A 160 0.58 -11.25 -7.59
C ARG A 160 0.83 -10.14 -6.56
N SER A 161 1.75 -9.22 -6.88
CA SER A 161 2.12 -8.13 -5.94
C SER A 161 1.03 -7.08 -5.74
N ILE A 162 0.03 -7.02 -6.62
CA ILE A 162 -1.12 -6.11 -6.50
C ILE A 162 -2.45 -6.87 -6.33
N ALA A 163 -2.40 -8.19 -6.12
CA ALA A 163 -3.56 -9.06 -5.97
C ALA A 163 -4.12 -9.00 -4.55
N ILE A 164 -4.78 -7.90 -4.21
CA ILE A 164 -5.48 -7.71 -2.93
C ILE A 164 -6.98 -7.67 -3.19
N GLY A 165 -7.67 -8.73 -2.78
CA GLY A 165 -9.11 -8.89 -3.02
C GLY A 165 -9.99 -8.07 -2.09
N ASN A 166 -9.48 -7.72 -0.89
CA ASN A 166 -10.19 -6.89 0.08
C ASN A 166 -9.34 -5.68 0.49
N PRO A 167 -9.21 -4.66 -0.37
CA PRO A 167 -8.35 -3.51 -0.14
C PRO A 167 -8.90 -2.57 0.93
N ALA A 168 -8.19 -2.44 2.06
CA ALA A 168 -8.62 -1.61 3.19
C ALA A 168 -8.72 -0.12 2.83
N ASP A 169 -7.81 0.40 1.98
CA ASP A 169 -7.84 1.78 1.51
C ASP A 169 -8.69 1.98 0.22
N GLY A 170 -9.37 0.92 -0.24
CA GLY A 170 -10.15 0.94 -1.48
C GLY A 170 -11.15 2.10 -1.59
N PRO A 171 -12.01 2.34 -0.59
CA PRO A 171 -12.95 3.47 -0.61
C PRO A 171 -12.25 4.84 -0.67
N PHE A 172 -11.12 4.99 -0.01
CA PHE A 172 -10.34 6.24 -0.05
C PHE A 172 -9.66 6.44 -1.41
N ALA A 173 -9.15 5.36 -2.03
CA ALA A 173 -8.58 5.40 -3.37
C ALA A 173 -9.65 5.73 -4.42
N ALA A 174 -10.83 5.12 -4.33
CA ALA A 174 -11.95 5.44 -5.20
C ALA A 174 -12.33 6.93 -5.13
N ARG A 175 -12.45 7.48 -3.92
CA ARG A 175 -12.70 8.90 -3.71
C ARG A 175 -11.61 9.78 -4.32
N ALA A 176 -10.34 9.43 -4.12
CA ALA A 176 -9.21 10.20 -4.66
C ALA A 176 -9.17 10.26 -6.20
N MET A 177 -9.83 9.34 -6.90
CA MET A 177 -9.94 9.34 -8.36
C MET A 177 -11.10 10.18 -8.89
N VAL A 178 -12.14 10.38 -8.08
CA VAL A 178 -13.39 11.05 -8.51
C VAL A 178 -13.38 12.55 -8.15
N GLU A 179 -12.70 12.92 -7.08
CA GLU A 179 -12.48 14.32 -6.66
C GLU A 179 -11.36 14.99 -7.47
#